data_5259f096c67f194f33d84c63c9496e40
#
_entry.id   5259f096c67f194f33d84c63c9496e40
#
_cell.length_a   1.000
_cell.length_b   1.000
_cell.length_c   1.000
_cell.angle_alpha   90.00
_cell.angle_beta   90.00
_cell.angle_gamma   90.00
#
_symmetry.space_group_name_H-M   'P 1'
#
loop_
_entity.id
_entity.type
_entity.pdbx_description
1 polymer ?
#
loop_
_entity_poly.entity_id
_entity_poly.type
_entity_poly.pdbx_seq_one_letter_code
_entity_poly.pdbx_strand_id
1 'polypeptide(L)'
;MLDRAITFIPNIAQRGDALDLLRSLPDGGVALGFFDPQFRELLTRQTYGNEGERQNARFRLPAMTPDYIDAVIIEFARVLKPSSYLMRWTDKYCLCEEHHLRIPSSVFKIVDLIATDNERIGMGYRTRYRGDLLLVMQKPPIRARATWRDHGIPDRWIERVDRSVHPHTKPIGLITRLIGAITEPGDLVVDPAAGGFGVLDAAHKLGREFLGCDLAKGDAL
;
A
#
# COMPACT_ATOMS: atom_id res chain seq x y z
N MET A 1 -26.18 10.18 20.51
CA MET A 1 -24.94 10.81 20.04
C MET A 1 -24.93 10.68 18.52
N LEU A 2 -25.02 11.79 17.79
CA LEU A 2 -24.95 11.77 16.33
C LEU A 2 -23.51 11.38 15.96
N ASP A 3 -23.35 10.18 15.38
CA ASP A 3 -22.11 9.76 14.75
C ASP A 3 -21.76 10.81 13.68
N ARG A 4 -20.74 11.62 13.95
CA ARG A 4 -20.22 12.54 12.94
C ARG A 4 -19.57 11.67 11.87
N ALA A 5 -20.24 11.53 10.73
CA ALA A 5 -19.64 10.90 9.57
C ALA A 5 -18.28 11.58 9.30
N ILE A 6 -17.21 10.80 9.38
CA ILE A 6 -15.87 11.29 9.08
C ILE A 6 -15.85 11.59 7.59
N THR A 7 -15.63 12.86 7.23
CA THR A 7 -15.53 13.28 5.83
C THR A 7 -14.07 13.33 5.44
N PHE A 8 -13.67 12.46 4.51
CA PHE A 8 -12.33 12.47 3.92
C PHE A 8 -12.28 13.46 2.75
N ILE A 9 -11.18 14.22 2.68
CA ILE A 9 -11.00 15.30 1.69
C ILE A 9 -10.02 14.79 0.62
N PRO A 10 -10.38 14.85 -0.67
CA PRO A 10 -9.47 14.47 -1.75
C PRO A 10 -8.22 15.36 -1.81
N ASN A 11 -7.13 14.79 -2.31
CA ASN A 11 -5.90 15.49 -2.68
C ASN A 11 -5.14 16.16 -1.52
N ILE A 12 -5.35 15.69 -0.29
CA ILE A 12 -4.59 16.13 0.88
C ILE A 12 -4.12 14.95 1.72
N ALA A 13 -3.01 15.16 2.44
CA ALA A 13 -2.55 14.25 3.47
C ALA A 13 -3.37 14.47 4.75
N GLN A 14 -4.07 13.43 5.24
CA GLN A 14 -4.98 13.53 6.38
C GLN A 14 -4.90 12.31 7.29
N ARG A 15 -5.32 12.49 8.55
CA ARG A 15 -5.42 11.42 9.52
C ARG A 15 -6.74 10.67 9.34
N GLY A 16 -6.70 9.34 9.46
CA GLY A 16 -7.91 8.52 9.43
C GLY A 16 -7.63 7.03 9.51
N ASP A 17 -8.70 6.26 9.72
CA ASP A 17 -8.70 4.80 9.67
C ASP A 17 -8.96 4.30 8.25
N ALA A 18 -8.30 3.20 7.87
CA ALA A 18 -8.40 2.65 6.53
C ALA A 18 -9.80 2.14 6.17
N LEU A 19 -10.47 1.46 7.10
CA LEU A 19 -11.82 0.95 6.87
C LEU A 19 -12.85 2.09 6.80
N ASP A 20 -12.71 3.11 7.65
CA ASP A 20 -13.59 4.27 7.63
C ASP A 20 -13.49 5.01 6.30
N LEU A 21 -12.25 5.20 5.79
CA LEU A 21 -12.03 5.81 4.48
C LEU A 21 -12.68 4.99 3.36
N LEU A 22 -12.39 3.69 3.29
CA LEU A 22 -12.95 2.85 2.24
C LEU A 22 -14.48 2.77 2.29
N ARG A 23 -15.06 2.66 3.50
CA ARG A 23 -16.52 2.64 3.71
C ARG A 23 -17.21 3.94 3.32
N SER A 24 -16.50 5.06 3.33
CA SER A 24 -17.03 6.36 2.87
C SER A 24 -17.15 6.45 1.34
N LEU A 25 -16.50 5.53 0.60
CA LEU A 25 -16.49 5.53 -0.87
C LEU A 25 -17.65 4.72 -1.46
N PRO A 26 -18.19 5.14 -2.62
CA PRO A 26 -19.19 4.36 -3.36
C PRO A 26 -18.56 3.12 -4.00
N ASP A 27 -19.41 2.14 -4.32
CA ASP A 27 -19.03 0.94 -5.03
C ASP A 27 -18.52 1.27 -6.43
N GLY A 28 -17.41 0.64 -6.83
CA GLY A 28 -16.90 0.71 -8.20
C GLY A 28 -16.42 2.09 -8.67
N GLY A 29 -16.09 2.99 -7.75
CA GLY A 29 -15.62 4.35 -8.07
C GLY A 29 -14.11 4.49 -8.24
N VAL A 30 -13.31 3.58 -7.69
CA VAL A 30 -11.84 3.67 -7.58
C VAL A 30 -11.17 2.98 -8.76
N ALA A 31 -10.21 3.66 -9.40
CA ALA A 31 -9.48 3.11 -10.54
C ALA A 31 -8.25 2.28 -10.14
N LEU A 32 -7.61 2.61 -9.03
CA LEU A 32 -6.41 1.92 -8.54
C LEU A 32 -6.32 2.06 -7.02
N GLY A 33 -6.04 0.95 -6.33
CA GLY A 33 -5.74 0.91 -4.91
C GLY A 33 -4.28 0.62 -4.63
N PHE A 34 -3.71 1.30 -3.63
CA PHE A 34 -2.46 0.94 -2.98
C PHE A 34 -2.74 0.57 -1.54
N PHE A 35 -1.99 -0.39 -1.01
CA PHE A 35 -2.12 -0.79 0.39
C PHE A 35 -0.79 -1.34 0.91
N ASP A 36 -0.22 -0.67 1.89
CA ASP A 36 0.96 -1.11 2.63
C ASP A 36 0.59 -1.44 4.08
N PRO A 37 -0.02 -2.62 4.33
CA PRO A 37 -0.43 -2.96 5.68
C PRO A 37 0.79 -3.10 6.58
N GLN A 38 0.71 -2.54 7.79
CA GLN A 38 1.70 -2.76 8.82
C GLN A 38 1.51 -4.15 9.43
N PHE A 39 2.05 -5.17 8.74
CA PHE A 39 2.08 -6.51 9.29
C PHE A 39 3.29 -6.68 10.17
N ARG A 40 3.11 -7.36 11.25
CA ARG A 40 4.06 -7.95 12.16
C ARG A 40 4.35 -7.19 13.43
N GLU A 41 4.08 -7.91 14.49
CA GLU A 41 4.78 -7.82 15.77
C GLU A 41 6.30 -8.11 15.67
N LEU A 42 6.83 -8.54 14.52
CA LEU A 42 8.23 -8.95 14.38
C LEU A 42 9.21 -7.78 14.55
N LEU A 43 8.79 -6.57 14.24
CA LEU A 43 9.58 -5.39 14.55
C LEU A 43 9.67 -5.17 16.08
N THR A 44 8.65 -5.54 16.85
CA THR A 44 8.63 -5.42 18.31
C THR A 44 9.53 -6.45 18.98
N ARG A 45 9.85 -7.57 18.32
CA ARG A 45 10.71 -8.63 18.85
C ARG A 45 12.19 -8.50 18.45
N GLN A 46 12.53 -7.63 17.52
CA GLN A 46 13.91 -7.41 17.09
C GLN A 46 14.57 -6.31 17.90
N THR A 47 14.91 -6.60 19.15
CA THR A 47 15.78 -5.74 19.95
C THR A 47 17.23 -5.96 19.52
N TYR A 48 17.79 -5.05 18.76
CA TYR A 48 19.21 -5.01 18.42
C TYR A 48 19.90 -3.92 19.23
N GLY A 49 20.75 -4.30 20.19
CA GLY A 49 21.67 -3.39 20.88
C GLY A 49 20.98 -2.25 21.64
N ASN A 50 21.68 -1.13 21.81
CA ASN A 50 21.24 0.07 22.54
C ASN A 50 20.21 0.95 21.81
N GLU A 51 19.47 0.41 20.86
CA GLU A 51 18.48 1.19 20.07
C GLU A 51 17.07 1.26 20.72
N GLY A 52 16.89 0.76 21.96
CA GLY A 52 15.58 0.60 22.60
C GLY A 52 14.70 1.86 22.60
N GLU A 53 15.26 3.06 22.83
CA GLU A 53 14.47 4.31 22.81
C GLU A 53 14.07 4.75 21.40
N ARG A 54 14.97 4.58 20.40
CA ARG A 54 14.66 4.87 18.99
C ARG A 54 13.65 3.88 18.40
N GLN A 55 13.68 2.63 18.86
CA GLN A 55 12.69 1.64 18.45
C GLN A 55 11.33 1.95 19.05
N ASN A 56 11.23 2.30 20.32
CA ASN A 56 9.97 2.65 20.98
C ASN A 56 9.24 3.82 20.28
N ALA A 57 9.99 4.77 19.72
CA ALA A 57 9.40 5.87 18.93
C ALA A 57 8.82 5.38 17.57
N ARG A 58 9.36 4.31 17.00
CA ARG A 58 8.90 3.73 15.71
C ARG A 58 7.70 2.80 15.86
N PHE A 59 7.39 2.34 17.08
CA PHE A 59 6.37 1.31 17.38
C PHE A 59 5.06 1.85 17.94
N ARG A 60 4.75 3.13 17.73
CA ARG A 60 3.54 3.74 18.27
C ARG A 60 2.24 3.30 17.60
N LEU A 61 2.31 2.70 16.41
CA LEU A 61 1.14 2.19 15.73
C LEU A 61 0.99 0.68 15.99
N PRO A 62 -0.20 0.21 16.37
CA PRO A 62 -0.47 -1.22 16.48
C PRO A 62 -0.32 -1.88 15.11
N ALA A 63 0.29 -3.08 15.08
CA ALA A 63 0.30 -3.89 13.87
C ALA A 63 -1.15 -4.21 13.47
N MET A 64 -1.43 -4.16 12.17
CA MET A 64 -2.72 -4.59 11.65
C MET A 64 -2.86 -6.10 11.79
N THR A 65 -3.94 -6.56 12.37
CA THR A 65 -4.23 -8.01 12.45
C THR A 65 -4.53 -8.57 11.05
N PRO A 66 -4.29 -9.88 10.82
CA PRO A 66 -4.67 -10.50 9.55
C PRO A 66 -6.14 -10.28 9.17
N ASP A 67 -7.05 -10.36 10.14
CA ASP A 67 -8.48 -10.15 9.90
C ASP A 67 -8.80 -8.69 9.52
N TYR A 68 -8.11 -7.71 10.11
CA TYR A 68 -8.24 -6.31 9.71
C TYR A 68 -7.71 -6.07 8.29
N ILE A 69 -6.57 -6.67 7.93
CA ILE A 69 -6.01 -6.60 6.58
C ILE A 69 -6.99 -7.20 5.58
N ASP A 70 -7.57 -8.37 5.89
CA ASP A 70 -8.56 -9.02 5.04
C ASP A 70 -9.81 -8.15 4.86
N ALA A 71 -10.31 -7.52 5.93
CA ALA A 71 -11.44 -6.60 5.86
C ALA A 71 -11.15 -5.39 4.96
N VAL A 72 -9.95 -4.80 5.04
CA VAL A 72 -9.52 -3.72 4.15
C VAL A 72 -9.49 -4.19 2.68
N ILE A 73 -8.96 -5.38 2.40
CA ILE A 73 -8.91 -5.93 1.04
C ILE A 73 -10.33 -6.20 0.49
N ILE A 74 -11.24 -6.68 1.31
CA ILE A 74 -12.65 -6.88 0.92
C ILE A 74 -13.33 -5.55 0.60
N GLU A 75 -13.10 -4.50 1.40
CA GLU A 75 -13.61 -3.16 1.08
C GLU A 75 -12.98 -2.60 -0.22
N PHE A 76 -11.70 -2.85 -0.48
CA PHE A 76 -11.12 -2.53 -1.78
C PHE A 76 -11.83 -3.26 -2.93
N ALA A 77 -12.20 -4.52 -2.74
CA ALA A 77 -12.95 -5.25 -3.76
C ALA A 77 -14.32 -4.61 -4.06
N ARG A 78 -14.96 -3.99 -3.07
CA ARG A 78 -16.21 -3.25 -3.24
C ARG A 78 -15.99 -1.95 -4.03
N VAL A 79 -15.03 -1.12 -3.61
CA VAL A 79 -14.85 0.24 -4.15
C VAL A 79 -14.12 0.30 -5.49
N LEU A 80 -13.28 -0.70 -5.82
CA LEU A 80 -12.57 -0.74 -7.08
C LEU A 80 -13.52 -0.99 -8.27
N LYS A 81 -13.24 -0.34 -9.40
CA LYS A 81 -13.90 -0.64 -10.68
C LYS A 81 -13.66 -2.11 -11.08
N PRO A 82 -14.56 -2.75 -11.84
CA PRO A 82 -14.29 -4.08 -12.42
C PRO A 82 -12.99 -4.07 -13.23
N SER A 83 -12.19 -5.12 -13.12
CA SER A 83 -10.87 -5.29 -13.76
C SER A 83 -9.78 -4.33 -13.30
N SER A 84 -10.02 -3.50 -12.28
CA SER A 84 -9.01 -2.64 -11.65
C SER A 84 -8.09 -3.41 -10.73
N TYR A 85 -7.05 -2.74 -10.27
CA TYR A 85 -5.96 -3.36 -9.52
C TYR A 85 -5.87 -2.84 -8.10
N LEU A 86 -5.44 -3.73 -7.20
CA LEU A 86 -4.92 -3.43 -5.88
C LEU A 86 -3.43 -3.77 -5.83
N MET A 87 -2.60 -2.77 -5.57
CA MET A 87 -1.16 -2.90 -5.35
C MET A 87 -0.91 -3.11 -3.85
N ARG A 88 -0.72 -4.37 -3.44
CA ARG A 88 -0.52 -4.72 -2.02
C ARG A 88 0.94 -4.98 -1.73
N TRP A 89 1.55 -4.15 -0.90
CA TRP A 89 2.88 -4.42 -0.38
C TRP A 89 2.86 -5.59 0.58
N THR A 90 3.90 -6.39 0.55
CA THR A 90 4.09 -7.55 1.43
C THR A 90 5.58 -7.82 1.65
N ASP A 91 5.89 -8.66 2.61
CA ASP A 91 7.24 -9.17 2.77
C ASP A 91 7.32 -10.66 2.51
N LYS A 92 8.58 -11.16 2.45
CA LYS A 92 8.86 -12.56 2.14
C LYS A 92 8.27 -13.55 3.16
N TYR A 93 8.09 -13.14 4.41
CA TYR A 93 7.57 -14.06 5.43
C TYR A 93 6.05 -14.17 5.35
N CYS A 94 5.35 -13.04 5.21
CA CYS A 94 3.91 -13.05 4.94
C CYS A 94 3.58 -13.82 3.66
N LEU A 95 4.46 -13.76 2.65
CA LEU A 95 4.31 -14.54 1.44
C LEU A 95 4.51 -16.05 1.70
N CYS A 96 5.55 -16.44 2.45
CA CYS A 96 5.81 -17.82 2.83
C CYS A 96 4.76 -18.41 3.79
N GLU A 97 4.13 -17.56 4.60
CA GLU A 97 3.02 -17.93 5.51
C GLU A 97 1.66 -17.90 4.81
N GLU A 98 1.65 -17.74 3.49
CA GLU A 98 0.46 -17.82 2.63
C GLU A 98 -0.64 -16.80 2.98
N HIS A 99 -0.30 -15.68 3.63
CA HIS A 99 -1.28 -14.65 4.00
C HIS A 99 -2.05 -14.11 2.78
N HIS A 100 -1.45 -14.17 1.59
CA HIS A 100 -2.09 -13.75 0.35
C HIS A 100 -3.20 -14.69 -0.12
N LEU A 101 -3.23 -15.94 0.36
CA LEU A 101 -4.25 -16.93 0.00
C LEU A 101 -5.52 -16.82 0.86
N ARG A 102 -5.51 -16.00 1.92
CA ARG A 102 -6.72 -15.75 2.74
C ARG A 102 -7.86 -15.10 1.95
N ILE A 103 -7.52 -14.35 0.89
CA ILE A 103 -8.51 -13.72 0.01
C ILE A 103 -8.81 -14.65 -1.16
N PRO A 104 -10.07 -15.07 -1.36
CA PRO A 104 -10.43 -15.95 -2.47
C PRO A 104 -10.14 -15.31 -3.83
N SER A 105 -9.73 -16.12 -4.80
CA SER A 105 -9.44 -15.66 -6.16
C SER A 105 -10.69 -15.13 -6.91
N SER A 106 -11.87 -15.42 -6.41
CA SER A 106 -13.14 -14.80 -6.87
C SER A 106 -13.29 -13.34 -6.45
N VAL A 107 -12.57 -12.90 -5.40
CA VAL A 107 -12.54 -11.51 -4.92
C VAL A 107 -11.39 -10.75 -5.57
N PHE A 108 -10.17 -11.28 -5.45
CA PHE A 108 -8.98 -10.80 -6.15
C PHE A 108 -8.14 -11.96 -6.65
N LYS A 109 -7.67 -11.86 -7.90
CA LYS A 109 -6.66 -12.75 -8.43
C LYS A 109 -5.30 -12.07 -8.38
N ILE A 110 -4.30 -12.73 -7.79
CA ILE A 110 -2.90 -12.31 -7.93
C ILE A 110 -2.50 -12.62 -9.37
N VAL A 111 -2.15 -11.58 -10.11
CA VAL A 111 -1.80 -11.68 -11.54
C VAL A 111 -0.31 -11.45 -11.78
N ASP A 112 0.39 -10.83 -10.83
CA ASP A 112 1.83 -10.63 -10.90
C ASP A 112 2.44 -10.35 -9.51
N LEU A 113 3.79 -10.37 -9.43
CA LEU A 113 4.59 -10.04 -8.26
C LEU A 113 5.81 -9.22 -8.70
N ILE A 114 5.96 -8.02 -8.16
CA ILE A 114 7.13 -7.18 -8.40
C ILE A 114 8.02 -7.18 -7.16
N ALA A 115 9.28 -7.61 -7.33
CA ALA A 115 10.30 -7.54 -6.28
C ALA A 115 11.03 -6.20 -6.39
N THR A 116 11.16 -5.45 -5.28
CA THR A 116 11.93 -4.20 -5.28
C THR A 116 13.33 -4.40 -4.71
N ASP A 117 14.29 -3.60 -5.18
CA ASP A 117 15.62 -3.47 -4.63
C ASP A 117 15.90 -1.98 -4.37
N ASN A 118 16.01 -1.62 -3.10
CA ASN A 118 16.18 -0.22 -2.66
C ASN A 118 17.66 0.23 -2.72
N GLU A 119 18.56 -0.58 -3.30
CA GLU A 119 20.00 -0.34 -3.39
C GLU A 119 20.68 -0.08 -2.03
N ARG A 120 20.04 -0.46 -0.94
CA ARG A 120 20.55 -0.39 0.42
C ARG A 120 20.49 -1.75 1.10
N ILE A 121 21.57 -2.07 1.82
CA ILE A 121 21.61 -3.28 2.64
C ILE A 121 21.05 -2.94 4.02
N GLY A 122 19.89 -3.50 4.32
CA GLY A 122 19.25 -3.40 5.63
C GLY A 122 19.72 -4.46 6.62
N MET A 123 19.12 -4.45 7.80
CA MET A 123 19.42 -5.40 8.87
C MET A 123 18.85 -6.79 8.56
N GLY A 124 19.43 -7.83 9.14
CA GLY A 124 18.93 -9.19 9.04
C GLY A 124 19.90 -10.19 9.69
N TYR A 125 19.37 -11.24 10.28
CA TYR A 125 20.16 -12.27 10.97
C TYR A 125 20.91 -13.19 10.02
N ARG A 126 20.24 -13.64 8.96
CA ARG A 126 20.81 -14.57 7.97
C ARG A 126 21.07 -13.87 6.66
N THR A 127 20.02 -13.36 6.04
CA THR A 127 20.13 -12.58 4.80
C THR A 127 19.88 -11.11 5.10
N ARG A 128 20.50 -10.22 4.33
CA ARG A 128 20.28 -8.78 4.45
C ARG A 128 19.04 -8.37 3.66
N TYR A 129 18.22 -7.52 4.27
CA TYR A 129 17.07 -6.92 3.62
C TYR A 129 17.50 -5.92 2.54
N ARG A 130 16.89 -5.99 1.37
CA ARG A 130 17.16 -5.04 0.28
C ARG A 130 15.92 -4.40 -0.30
N GLY A 131 14.74 -4.96 -0.12
CA GLY A 131 13.52 -4.42 -0.67
C GLY A 131 12.27 -5.18 -0.25
N ASP A 132 11.13 -4.70 -0.70
CA ASP A 132 9.81 -5.25 -0.44
C ASP A 132 9.32 -6.02 -1.67
N LEU A 133 8.21 -6.72 -1.49
CA LEU A 133 7.47 -7.39 -2.55
C LEU A 133 6.14 -6.66 -2.75
N LEU A 134 5.72 -6.49 -4.00
CA LEU A 134 4.46 -5.89 -4.38
C LEU A 134 3.59 -6.91 -5.11
N LEU A 135 2.52 -7.37 -4.49
CA LEU A 135 1.52 -8.20 -5.12
C LEU A 135 0.65 -7.34 -6.02
N VAL A 136 0.55 -7.71 -7.30
CA VAL A 136 -0.37 -7.14 -8.26
C VAL A 136 -1.64 -7.97 -8.25
N MET A 137 -2.67 -7.44 -7.63
CA MET A 137 -3.95 -8.12 -7.46
C MET A 137 -5.01 -7.47 -8.38
N GLN A 138 -5.69 -8.26 -9.20
CA GLN A 138 -6.73 -7.74 -10.09
C GLN A 138 -8.12 -8.20 -9.63
N LYS A 139 -9.06 -7.26 -9.57
CA LYS A 139 -10.48 -7.54 -9.36
C LYS A 139 -11.07 -8.20 -10.60
N PRO A 140 -11.86 -9.27 -10.49
CA PRO A 140 -12.56 -9.85 -11.64
C PRO A 140 -13.50 -8.83 -12.36
N PRO A 141 -13.71 -9.00 -13.69
CA PRO A 141 -13.13 -10.00 -14.57
C PRO A 141 -11.68 -9.71 -14.90
N ILE A 142 -10.84 -10.77 -14.97
CA ILE A 142 -9.41 -10.64 -15.19
C ILE A 142 -9.13 -10.29 -16.64
N ARG A 143 -8.48 -9.14 -16.87
CA ARG A 143 -8.14 -8.61 -18.20
C ARG A 143 -6.81 -7.85 -18.13
N ALA A 144 -5.84 -8.22 -18.94
CA ALA A 144 -4.62 -7.42 -19.12
C ALA A 144 -4.84 -6.33 -20.20
N ARG A 145 -5.49 -6.71 -21.32
CA ARG A 145 -5.76 -5.78 -22.43
C ARG A 145 -6.67 -4.64 -21.98
N ALA A 146 -6.27 -3.41 -22.28
CA ALA A 146 -6.94 -2.14 -21.97
C ALA A 146 -6.99 -1.74 -20.48
N THR A 147 -6.46 -2.56 -19.58
CA THR A 147 -6.36 -2.26 -18.14
C THR A 147 -4.92 -2.11 -17.66
N TRP A 148 -3.94 -2.50 -18.47
CA TRP A 148 -2.50 -2.37 -18.23
C TRP A 148 -1.83 -1.96 -19.53
N ARG A 149 -1.25 -0.77 -19.60
CA ARG A 149 -0.71 -0.17 -20.84
C ARG A 149 0.81 -0.18 -20.95
N ASP A 150 1.53 -0.22 -19.82
CA ASP A 150 2.99 -0.24 -19.82
C ASP A 150 3.52 -1.66 -19.57
N HIS A 151 3.73 -2.38 -20.66
CA HIS A 151 4.32 -3.74 -20.63
C HIS A 151 5.85 -3.74 -20.42
N GLY A 152 6.47 -2.58 -20.27
CA GLY A 152 7.90 -2.44 -19.99
C GLY A 152 8.24 -2.33 -18.48
N ILE A 153 7.27 -2.49 -17.57
CA ILE A 153 7.54 -2.54 -16.14
C ILE A 153 8.16 -3.91 -15.81
N PRO A 154 9.41 -3.95 -15.30
CA PRO A 154 10.04 -5.22 -14.95
C PRO A 154 9.48 -5.78 -13.64
N ASP A 155 9.47 -7.09 -13.49
CA ASP A 155 9.11 -7.80 -12.25
C ASP A 155 10.16 -7.64 -11.13
N ARG A 156 11.31 -7.07 -11.46
CA ARG A 156 12.35 -6.65 -10.51
C ARG A 156 12.67 -5.17 -10.71
N TRP A 157 12.20 -4.35 -9.77
CA TRP A 157 12.40 -2.90 -9.80
C TRP A 157 13.56 -2.48 -8.92
N ILE A 158 14.52 -1.73 -9.49
CA ILE A 158 15.68 -1.23 -8.77
C ILE A 158 15.56 0.29 -8.68
N GLU A 159 15.47 0.81 -7.45
CA GLU A 159 15.35 2.25 -7.21
C GLU A 159 15.87 2.58 -5.82
N ARG A 160 16.80 3.55 -5.74
CA ARG A 160 17.26 4.06 -4.47
C ARG A 160 16.17 4.90 -3.80
N VAL A 161 15.66 4.41 -2.67
CA VAL A 161 14.60 5.09 -1.94
C VAL A 161 15.18 6.11 -0.96
N ASP A 162 14.69 7.36 -1.03
CA ASP A 162 14.97 8.38 -0.03
C ASP A 162 14.08 8.20 1.20
N ARG A 163 14.69 7.93 2.35
CA ARG A 163 14.02 7.75 3.63
C ARG A 163 14.13 8.97 4.55
N SER A 164 14.59 10.12 4.05
CA SER A 164 14.68 11.34 4.83
C SER A 164 13.30 11.90 5.20
N VAL A 165 12.30 11.68 4.34
CA VAL A 165 10.92 12.15 4.53
C VAL A 165 10.11 11.18 5.39
N HIS A 166 10.25 9.87 5.15
CA HIS A 166 9.54 8.83 5.91
C HIS A 166 10.36 7.52 5.92
N PRO A 167 10.49 6.84 7.08
CA PRO A 167 11.36 5.66 7.21
C PRO A 167 10.92 4.47 6.34
N HIS A 168 9.63 4.39 5.99
CA HIS A 168 9.03 3.31 5.20
C HIS A 168 8.65 3.76 3.78
N THR A 169 9.29 4.83 3.26
CA THR A 169 9.06 5.29 1.88
C THR A 169 9.25 4.14 0.89
N LYS A 170 8.28 3.99 -0.01
CA LYS A 170 8.31 3.02 -1.12
C LYS A 170 8.91 3.67 -2.39
N PRO A 171 9.36 2.88 -3.38
CA PRO A 171 9.90 3.40 -4.64
C PRO A 171 8.87 4.26 -5.39
N ILE A 172 9.07 5.57 -5.42
CA ILE A 172 8.12 6.54 -6.02
C ILE A 172 8.12 6.43 -7.54
N GLY A 173 9.27 6.12 -8.14
CA GLY A 173 9.36 5.86 -9.58
C GLY A 173 8.47 4.69 -10.01
N LEU A 174 8.51 3.56 -9.26
CA LEU A 174 7.62 2.42 -9.51
C LEU A 174 6.16 2.82 -9.34
N ILE A 175 5.80 3.47 -8.23
CA ILE A 175 4.43 3.92 -7.95
C ILE A 175 3.92 4.81 -9.09
N THR A 176 4.71 5.81 -9.50
CA THR A 176 4.37 6.72 -10.60
C THR A 176 4.11 5.96 -11.89
N ARG A 177 4.97 4.99 -12.21
CA ARG A 177 4.86 4.20 -13.43
C ARG A 177 3.62 3.29 -13.43
N LEU A 178 3.31 2.68 -12.28
CA LEU A 178 2.10 1.85 -12.10
C LEU A 178 0.82 2.69 -12.25
N ILE A 179 0.76 3.87 -11.62
CA ILE A 179 -0.38 4.79 -11.79
C ILE A 179 -0.56 5.13 -13.26
N GLY A 180 0.51 5.52 -13.96
CA GLY A 180 0.46 5.84 -15.41
C GLY A 180 0.03 4.67 -16.29
N ALA A 181 0.45 3.44 -15.93
CA ALA A 181 0.12 2.23 -16.69
C ALA A 181 -1.37 1.82 -16.58
N ILE A 182 -2.03 2.15 -15.47
CA ILE A 182 -3.33 1.59 -15.11
C ILE A 182 -4.46 2.63 -15.18
N THR A 183 -4.17 3.90 -14.90
CA THR A 183 -5.19 4.95 -14.76
C THR A 183 -5.09 6.02 -15.84
N GLU A 184 -6.14 6.81 -16.00
CA GLU A 184 -6.19 8.02 -16.83
C GLU A 184 -6.19 9.31 -15.97
N PRO A 185 -5.84 10.49 -16.52
CA PRO A 185 -6.04 11.76 -15.81
C PRO A 185 -7.48 11.91 -15.31
N GLY A 186 -7.63 12.37 -14.06
CA GLY A 186 -8.92 12.47 -13.37
C GLY A 186 -9.41 11.19 -12.70
N ASP A 187 -8.78 10.03 -12.93
CA ASP A 187 -9.12 8.80 -12.20
C ASP A 187 -8.73 8.90 -10.72
N LEU A 188 -9.54 8.28 -9.86
CA LEU A 188 -9.31 8.21 -8.42
C LEU A 188 -8.36 7.07 -8.05
N VAL A 189 -7.25 7.43 -7.40
CA VAL A 189 -6.29 6.52 -6.76
C VAL A 189 -6.47 6.58 -5.25
N VAL A 190 -6.51 5.41 -4.58
CA VAL A 190 -6.77 5.32 -3.13
C VAL A 190 -5.62 4.62 -2.41
N ASP A 191 -5.19 5.21 -1.28
CA ASP A 191 -4.21 4.60 -0.35
C ASP A 191 -4.63 4.88 1.10
N PRO A 192 -5.31 3.92 1.78
CA PRO A 192 -5.84 4.13 3.12
C PRO A 192 -4.81 3.90 4.24
N ALA A 193 -3.56 3.57 3.89
CA ALA A 193 -2.43 3.43 4.81
C ALA A 193 -1.20 4.14 4.24
N ALA A 194 -1.36 5.42 3.90
CA ALA A 194 -0.50 6.18 3.00
C ALA A 194 0.90 6.52 3.57
N GLY A 195 1.13 6.33 4.88
CA GLY A 195 2.41 6.61 5.52
C GLY A 195 2.93 8.00 5.16
N GLY A 196 4.02 8.07 4.39
CA GLY A 196 4.61 9.31 3.90
C GLY A 196 3.88 9.96 2.71
N PHE A 197 2.72 9.47 2.31
CA PHE A 197 1.89 10.01 1.21
C PHE A 197 2.57 10.05 -0.18
N GLY A 198 3.52 9.15 -0.44
CA GLY A 198 4.19 9.08 -1.75
C GLY A 198 3.25 8.77 -2.92
N VAL A 199 2.14 8.06 -2.67
CA VAL A 199 1.11 7.82 -3.70
C VAL A 199 0.35 9.09 -4.05
N LEU A 200 0.10 9.99 -3.08
CA LEU A 200 -0.48 11.32 -3.31
C LEU A 200 0.36 12.14 -4.28
N ASP A 201 1.69 12.23 -4.01
CA ASP A 201 2.60 12.99 -4.84
C ASP A 201 2.67 12.44 -6.27
N ALA A 202 2.72 11.10 -6.40
CA ALA A 202 2.74 10.43 -7.69
C ALA A 202 1.42 10.60 -8.48
N ALA A 203 0.27 10.54 -7.81
CA ALA A 203 -1.04 10.76 -8.41
C ALA A 203 -1.17 12.20 -8.93
N HIS A 204 -0.83 13.19 -8.11
CA HIS A 204 -0.84 14.61 -8.49
C HIS A 204 0.04 14.90 -9.69
N LYS A 205 1.28 14.38 -9.69
CA LYS A 205 2.22 14.55 -10.81
C LYS A 205 1.65 14.10 -12.15
N LEU A 206 0.74 13.14 -12.11
CA LEU A 206 0.11 12.56 -13.30
C LEU A 206 -1.31 13.10 -13.56
N GLY A 207 -1.80 14.06 -12.79
CA GLY A 207 -3.15 14.62 -12.93
C GLY A 207 -4.27 13.64 -12.52
N ARG A 208 -4.00 12.73 -11.56
CA ARG A 208 -4.98 11.83 -10.95
C ARG A 208 -5.50 12.44 -9.65
N GLU A 209 -6.76 12.10 -9.31
CA GLU A 209 -7.30 12.38 -8.01
C GLU A 209 -6.77 11.37 -6.99
N PHE A 210 -6.54 11.82 -5.76
CA PHE A 210 -6.07 10.95 -4.68
C PHE A 210 -7.01 11.03 -3.48
N LEU A 211 -7.28 9.89 -2.86
CA LEU A 211 -7.88 9.84 -1.53
C LEU A 211 -7.13 8.85 -0.66
N GLY A 212 -6.62 9.33 0.46
CA GLY A 212 -5.86 8.48 1.39
C GLY A 212 -5.78 9.07 2.77
N CYS A 213 -5.41 8.23 3.73
CA CYS A 213 -5.21 8.63 5.12
C CYS A 213 -4.11 7.79 5.76
N ASP A 214 -3.67 8.22 6.94
CA ASP A 214 -2.77 7.45 7.80
C ASP A 214 -3.10 7.73 9.26
N LEU A 215 -3.07 6.71 10.12
CA LEU A 215 -3.36 6.85 11.54
C LEU A 215 -2.35 7.73 12.28
N ALA A 216 -1.09 7.73 11.82
CA ALA A 216 0.01 8.50 12.43
C ALA A 216 0.12 9.94 11.90
N LYS A 217 -0.72 10.35 10.93
CA LYS A 217 -0.61 11.70 10.37
C LYS A 217 -0.78 12.76 11.45
N GLY A 218 0.24 13.59 11.62
CA GLY A 218 0.28 14.65 12.64
C GLY A 218 0.97 14.26 13.95
N ASP A 219 1.27 12.96 14.17
CA ASP A 219 2.11 12.54 15.27
C ASP A 219 3.60 12.63 14.83
N ALA A 220 4.46 13.18 15.68
CA ALA A 220 5.90 13.17 15.43
C ALA A 220 6.39 11.71 15.48
N LEU A 221 6.92 11.23 14.35
CA LEU A 221 7.58 9.93 14.24
C LEU A 221 9.02 10.02 14.76
#